data_d5d2f4f1e53d7490e23f3d0df3d9a360
#
_entry.id   d5d2f4f1e53d7490e23f3d0df3d9a360
#
_cell.length_a   1.000
_cell.length_b   1.000
_cell.length_c   1.000
_cell.angle_alpha   90.00
_cell.angle_beta   90.00
_cell.angle_gamma   90.00
#
_symmetry.space_group_name_H-M   'P 1'
#
loop_
_entity.id
_entity.type
_entity.pdbx_description
1 polymer ?
#
loop_
_entity_poly.entity_id
_entity_poly.type
_entity_poly.pdbx_seq_one_letter_code
_entity_poly.pdbx_strand_id
1 'polypeptide(L)'
;MFKATEVFGKWAEEGKDAGMEEGHMASVSEMLDFAIKEREEIKKKYSFLDIGCGNGWVVRKVKTNPLCSIALGIDGAEQMIAKAKSKGNEKQYLHTDIRSYKPSIKFDLVHSMEVLYYLNDPFSLIKKVEESWLKQNGRLIVGIDLYYENKDSHSWEEKVETPMLMLKESEWIDMFHQAGLVQIENWRANQSKQWAGTLVLTGKKT
;
A
#
# COMPACT_ATOMS: atom_id res chain seq x y z
N MET A 1 22.68 7.93 -1.89
CA MET A 1 21.44 7.14 -1.72
C MET A 1 20.79 6.94 -3.08
N PHE A 2 20.30 5.73 -3.33
CA PHE A 2 19.62 5.37 -4.57
C PHE A 2 18.12 5.74 -4.49
N LYS A 3 17.43 5.77 -5.63
CA LYS A 3 15.97 5.88 -5.61
C LYS A 3 15.36 4.56 -5.14
N ALA A 4 14.26 4.62 -4.40
CA ALA A 4 13.55 3.41 -3.93
C ALA A 4 13.24 2.43 -5.09
N THR A 5 12.79 2.95 -6.24
CA THR A 5 12.50 2.12 -7.43
C THR A 5 13.73 1.39 -8.00
N GLU A 6 14.94 1.96 -7.85
CA GLU A 6 16.18 1.31 -8.28
C GLU A 6 16.57 0.20 -7.30
N VAL A 7 16.46 0.46 -5.98
CA VAL A 7 16.74 -0.53 -4.93
C VAL A 7 15.80 -1.73 -5.06
N PHE A 8 14.50 -1.48 -5.15
CA PHE A 8 13.51 -2.55 -5.25
C PHE A 8 13.55 -3.28 -6.58
N GLY A 9 13.92 -2.60 -7.68
CA GLY A 9 14.19 -3.24 -8.96
C GLY A 9 15.31 -4.29 -8.84
N LYS A 10 16.42 -3.93 -8.20
CA LYS A 10 17.53 -4.86 -7.91
C LYS A 10 17.10 -6.00 -6.99
N TRP A 11 16.31 -5.72 -5.95
CA TRP A 11 15.79 -6.76 -5.06
C TRP A 11 14.89 -7.76 -5.78
N ALA A 12 14.12 -7.31 -6.77
CA ALA A 12 13.34 -8.22 -7.62
C ALA A 12 14.26 -9.18 -8.42
N GLU A 13 15.34 -8.67 -9.00
CA GLU A 13 16.32 -9.49 -9.74
C GLU A 13 17.04 -10.49 -8.82
N GLU A 14 17.35 -10.09 -7.59
CA GLU A 14 18.01 -10.92 -6.57
C GLU A 14 17.05 -11.91 -5.86
N GLY A 15 15.74 -11.84 -6.11
CA GLY A 15 14.75 -12.70 -5.47
C GLY A 15 14.36 -12.32 -4.04
N LYS A 16 14.82 -11.17 -3.52
CA LYS A 16 14.54 -10.67 -2.17
C LYS A 16 13.08 -10.27 -1.96
N ASP A 17 12.34 -10.02 -3.04
CA ASP A 17 10.90 -9.72 -3.02
C ASP A 17 10.04 -10.81 -2.38
N ALA A 18 10.48 -12.07 -2.43
CA ALA A 18 9.79 -13.18 -1.77
C ALA A 18 9.83 -13.05 -0.23
N GLY A 19 10.97 -12.63 0.33
CA GLY A 19 11.08 -12.36 1.77
C GLY A 19 10.23 -11.17 2.22
N MET A 20 10.08 -10.16 1.38
CA MET A 20 9.17 -9.03 1.65
C MET A 20 7.70 -9.50 1.67
N GLU A 21 7.30 -10.34 0.73
CA GLU A 21 5.96 -10.92 0.68
C GLU A 21 5.68 -11.72 1.96
N GLU A 22 6.60 -12.60 2.38
CA GLU A 22 6.48 -13.41 3.59
C GLU A 22 6.40 -12.54 4.86
N GLY A 23 7.27 -11.54 4.97
CA GLY A 23 7.33 -10.63 6.13
C GLY A 23 6.06 -9.80 6.33
N HIS A 24 5.41 -9.37 5.23
CA HIS A 24 4.23 -8.52 5.31
C HIS A 24 2.90 -9.28 5.28
N MET A 25 2.92 -10.59 5.02
CA MET A 25 1.70 -11.39 4.77
C MET A 25 0.68 -11.30 5.91
N ALA A 26 1.12 -11.35 7.17
CA ALA A 26 0.23 -11.31 8.32
C ALA A 26 -0.46 -9.95 8.45
N SER A 27 0.31 -8.85 8.41
CA SER A 27 -0.21 -7.48 8.49
C SER A 27 -1.17 -7.17 7.33
N VAL A 28 -0.77 -7.51 6.10
CA VAL A 28 -1.61 -7.28 4.91
C VAL A 28 -2.89 -8.13 4.95
N SER A 29 -2.84 -9.37 5.47
CA SER A 29 -4.06 -10.17 5.62
C SER A 29 -5.04 -9.51 6.57
N GLU A 30 -4.60 -9.02 7.73
CA GLU A 30 -5.42 -8.28 8.69
C GLU A 30 -6.00 -6.99 8.08
N MET A 31 -5.19 -6.23 7.33
CA MET A 31 -5.64 -5.04 6.60
C MET A 31 -6.74 -5.37 5.58
N LEU A 32 -6.55 -6.42 4.79
CA LEU A 32 -7.51 -6.82 3.76
C LEU A 32 -8.79 -7.38 4.37
N ASP A 33 -8.70 -8.19 5.42
CA ASP A 33 -9.86 -8.71 6.13
C ASP A 33 -10.73 -7.56 6.66
N PHE A 34 -10.11 -6.55 7.27
CA PHE A 34 -10.81 -5.34 7.70
C PHE A 34 -11.47 -4.60 6.52
N ALA A 35 -10.71 -4.31 5.46
CA ALA A 35 -11.16 -3.46 4.37
C ALA A 35 -12.21 -4.13 3.47
N ILE A 36 -12.20 -5.46 3.35
CA ILE A 36 -13.11 -6.22 2.49
C ILE A 36 -14.40 -6.62 3.21
N LYS A 37 -14.33 -6.80 4.54
CA LYS A 37 -15.46 -7.23 5.37
C LYS A 37 -16.76 -6.47 5.06
N GLU A 38 -16.69 -5.15 4.99
CA GLU A 38 -17.86 -4.31 4.67
C GLU A 38 -18.48 -4.66 3.30
N ARG A 39 -17.65 -4.99 2.30
CA ARG A 39 -18.14 -5.39 0.96
C ARG A 39 -18.78 -6.77 0.97
N GLU A 40 -18.26 -7.67 1.78
CA GLU A 40 -18.80 -9.01 1.97
C GLU A 40 -20.14 -8.97 2.68
N GLU A 41 -20.28 -8.18 3.75
CA GLU A 41 -21.52 -8.00 4.50
C GLU A 41 -22.67 -7.50 3.62
N ILE A 42 -22.39 -6.52 2.74
CA ILE A 42 -23.39 -5.96 1.83
C ILE A 42 -23.45 -6.69 0.47
N LYS A 43 -22.64 -7.74 0.27
CA LYS A 43 -22.53 -8.54 -0.98
C LYS A 43 -22.34 -7.69 -2.23
N LYS A 44 -21.57 -6.60 -2.14
CA LYS A 44 -21.29 -5.69 -3.25
C LYS A 44 -19.93 -5.97 -3.88
N LYS A 45 -19.92 -6.10 -5.21
CA LYS A 45 -18.68 -6.13 -5.99
C LYS A 45 -17.88 -4.86 -5.76
N TYR A 46 -16.55 -4.99 -5.79
CA TYR A 46 -15.63 -3.88 -5.61
C TYR A 46 -14.49 -3.91 -6.63
N SER A 47 -13.91 -2.74 -6.86
CA SER A 47 -12.67 -2.52 -7.60
C SER A 47 -11.54 -2.17 -6.62
N PHE A 48 -10.37 -2.73 -6.85
CA PHE A 48 -9.19 -2.65 -5.98
C PHE A 48 -7.99 -2.09 -6.72
N LEU A 49 -7.24 -1.20 -6.07
CA LEU A 49 -5.95 -0.70 -6.52
C LEU A 49 -4.90 -0.92 -5.42
N ASP A 50 -3.76 -1.48 -5.79
CA ASP A 50 -2.58 -1.62 -4.94
C ASP A 50 -1.49 -0.63 -5.39
N ILE A 51 -1.15 0.32 -4.55
CA ILE A 51 -0.11 1.33 -4.80
C ILE A 51 1.22 0.80 -4.28
N GLY A 52 2.24 0.70 -5.16
CA GLY A 52 3.51 0.07 -4.84
C GLY A 52 3.35 -1.44 -4.71
N CYS A 53 2.71 -2.05 -5.71
CA CYS A 53 2.29 -3.46 -5.65
C CYS A 53 3.45 -4.47 -5.68
N GLY A 54 4.69 -4.03 -5.90
CA GLY A 54 5.86 -4.89 -5.97
C GLY A 54 5.67 -6.05 -6.96
N ASN A 55 5.90 -7.28 -6.51
CA ASN A 55 5.74 -8.49 -7.30
C ASN A 55 4.26 -8.91 -7.53
N GLY A 56 3.30 -8.10 -7.08
CA GLY A 56 1.87 -8.23 -7.34
C GLY A 56 1.12 -9.28 -6.50
N TRP A 57 1.70 -9.78 -5.42
CA TRP A 57 1.10 -10.84 -4.61
C TRP A 57 -0.23 -10.41 -3.96
N VAL A 58 -0.35 -9.17 -3.48
CA VAL A 58 -1.58 -8.62 -2.89
C VAL A 58 -2.70 -8.57 -3.94
N VAL A 59 -2.38 -8.10 -5.15
CA VAL A 59 -3.34 -8.06 -6.27
C VAL A 59 -3.86 -9.46 -6.59
N ARG A 60 -2.96 -10.46 -6.65
CA ARG A 60 -3.34 -11.87 -6.86
C ARG A 60 -4.22 -12.38 -5.74
N LYS A 61 -3.85 -12.13 -4.47
CA LYS A 61 -4.63 -12.51 -3.29
C LYS A 61 -6.04 -11.92 -3.34
N VAL A 62 -6.17 -10.61 -3.54
CA VAL A 62 -7.48 -9.93 -3.61
C VAL A 62 -8.33 -10.44 -4.77
N LYS A 63 -7.71 -10.76 -5.92
CA LYS A 63 -8.43 -11.27 -7.08
C LYS A 63 -9.07 -12.64 -6.87
N THR A 64 -8.67 -13.41 -5.87
CA THR A 64 -9.35 -14.67 -5.51
C THR A 64 -10.73 -14.44 -4.87
N ASN A 65 -11.00 -13.24 -4.33
CA ASN A 65 -12.31 -12.93 -3.77
C ASN A 65 -13.35 -12.77 -4.90
N PRO A 66 -14.47 -13.52 -4.89
CA PRO A 66 -15.48 -13.50 -5.97
C PRO A 66 -16.18 -12.14 -6.11
N LEU A 67 -16.14 -11.29 -5.10
CA LEU A 67 -16.68 -9.92 -5.16
C LEU A 67 -15.69 -8.95 -5.82
N CYS A 68 -14.40 -9.29 -5.94
CA CYS A 68 -13.41 -8.43 -6.61
C CYS A 68 -13.61 -8.45 -8.14
N SER A 69 -14.22 -7.41 -8.67
CA SER A 69 -14.45 -7.28 -10.12
C SER A 69 -13.21 -6.86 -10.88
N ILE A 70 -12.45 -5.90 -10.32
CA ILE A 70 -11.21 -5.36 -10.87
C ILE A 70 -10.17 -5.33 -9.76
N ALA A 71 -8.97 -5.87 -10.04
CA ALA A 71 -7.79 -5.69 -9.20
C ALA A 71 -6.66 -5.19 -10.08
N LEU A 72 -6.05 -4.06 -9.72
CA LEU A 72 -4.94 -3.42 -10.43
C LEU A 72 -3.81 -3.14 -9.45
N GLY A 73 -2.57 -3.35 -9.88
CA GLY A 73 -1.36 -2.96 -9.15
C GLY A 73 -0.53 -1.98 -9.97
N ILE A 74 -0.01 -0.97 -9.30
CA ILE A 74 0.92 0.00 -9.89
C ILE A 74 2.22 0.03 -9.09
N ASP A 75 3.34 0.12 -9.79
CA ASP A 75 4.66 0.23 -9.18
C ASP A 75 5.63 1.01 -10.06
N GLY A 76 6.58 1.71 -9.45
CA GLY A 76 7.61 2.48 -10.14
C GLY A 76 8.86 1.65 -10.48
N ALA A 77 9.01 0.42 -9.97
CA ALA A 77 10.11 -0.48 -10.27
C ALA A 77 9.72 -1.43 -11.42
N GLU A 78 10.35 -1.26 -12.57
CA GLU A 78 10.05 -2.03 -13.78
C GLU A 78 10.23 -3.54 -13.56
N GLN A 79 11.29 -3.94 -12.86
CA GLN A 79 11.61 -5.33 -12.57
C GLN A 79 10.55 -5.99 -11.65
N MET A 80 10.02 -5.23 -10.69
CA MET A 80 8.89 -5.69 -9.87
C MET A 80 7.65 -5.94 -10.73
N ILE A 81 7.31 -5.02 -11.61
CA ILE A 81 6.17 -5.17 -12.53
C ILE A 81 6.39 -6.33 -13.52
N ALA A 82 7.61 -6.50 -14.06
CA ALA A 82 7.92 -7.65 -14.91
C ALA A 82 7.66 -8.96 -14.15
N LYS A 83 8.09 -9.04 -12.90
CA LYS A 83 7.86 -10.19 -12.02
C LYS A 83 6.38 -10.40 -11.69
N ALA A 84 5.65 -9.34 -11.41
CA ALA A 84 4.20 -9.41 -11.17
C ALA A 84 3.45 -9.97 -12.39
N LYS A 85 3.78 -9.49 -13.60
CA LYS A 85 3.22 -9.96 -14.86
C LYS A 85 3.54 -11.43 -15.14
N SER A 86 4.75 -11.89 -14.83
CA SER A 86 5.13 -13.30 -15.02
C SER A 86 4.37 -14.28 -14.11
N LYS A 87 3.89 -13.81 -12.97
CA LYS A 87 3.15 -14.60 -11.95
C LYS A 87 1.62 -14.44 -12.03
N GLY A 88 1.12 -13.49 -12.81
CA GLY A 88 -0.30 -13.14 -12.86
C GLY A 88 -0.78 -12.72 -14.25
N ASN A 89 -1.97 -12.12 -14.30
CA ASN A 89 -2.49 -11.57 -15.55
C ASN A 89 -1.81 -10.21 -15.83
N GLU A 90 -1.09 -10.10 -16.95
CA GLU A 90 -0.34 -8.90 -17.35
C GLU A 90 -1.14 -7.60 -17.30
N LYS A 91 -2.44 -7.66 -17.63
CA LYS A 91 -3.34 -6.50 -17.64
C LYS A 91 -3.64 -5.94 -16.25
N GLN A 92 -3.25 -6.65 -15.20
CA GLN A 92 -3.46 -6.23 -13.80
C GLN A 92 -2.31 -5.38 -13.25
N TYR A 93 -1.21 -5.24 -13.97
CA TYR A 93 0.00 -4.57 -13.48
C TYR A 93 0.49 -3.50 -14.44
N LEU A 94 0.74 -2.30 -13.87
CA LEU A 94 1.21 -1.15 -14.65
C LEU A 94 2.50 -0.59 -14.03
N HIS A 95 3.57 -0.55 -14.85
CA HIS A 95 4.77 0.21 -14.51
C HIS A 95 4.49 1.70 -14.70
N THR A 96 4.52 2.48 -13.61
CA THR A 96 4.26 3.91 -13.65
C THR A 96 4.76 4.60 -12.38
N ASP A 97 5.14 5.87 -12.51
CA ASP A 97 5.38 6.71 -11.35
C ASP A 97 4.05 7.02 -10.65
N ILE A 98 3.90 6.56 -9.42
CA ILE A 98 2.69 6.73 -8.61
C ILE A 98 2.30 8.20 -8.40
N ARG A 99 3.29 9.11 -8.42
CA ARG A 99 3.06 10.57 -8.27
C ARG A 99 2.35 11.17 -9.48
N SER A 100 2.63 10.67 -10.68
CA SER A 100 2.05 11.17 -11.94
C SER A 100 0.87 10.34 -12.42
N TYR A 101 0.65 9.16 -11.85
CA TYR A 101 -0.43 8.27 -12.25
C TYR A 101 -1.81 8.92 -12.16
N LYS A 102 -2.63 8.67 -13.19
CA LYS A 102 -4.03 9.11 -13.26
C LYS A 102 -4.87 7.91 -13.69
N PRO A 103 -5.64 7.30 -12.77
CA PRO A 103 -6.46 6.16 -13.11
C PRO A 103 -7.60 6.54 -14.06
N SER A 104 -7.92 5.66 -15.01
CA SER A 104 -9.06 5.82 -15.90
C SER A 104 -10.41 5.50 -15.25
N ILE A 105 -10.39 4.85 -14.09
CA ILE A 105 -11.56 4.52 -13.27
C ILE A 105 -11.29 4.88 -11.82
N LYS A 106 -12.34 5.07 -11.03
CA LYS A 106 -12.22 5.18 -9.57
C LYS A 106 -12.39 3.81 -8.92
N PHE A 107 -11.80 3.66 -7.72
CA PHE A 107 -11.73 2.40 -6.98
C PHE A 107 -12.60 2.44 -5.72
N ASP A 108 -13.15 1.29 -5.35
CA ASP A 108 -13.85 1.09 -4.09
C ASP A 108 -12.88 0.92 -2.92
N LEU A 109 -11.71 0.32 -3.19
CA LEU A 109 -10.65 0.08 -2.22
C LEU A 109 -9.30 0.40 -2.84
N VAL A 110 -8.53 1.27 -2.18
CA VAL A 110 -7.13 1.58 -2.50
C VAL A 110 -6.27 1.13 -1.32
N HIS A 111 -5.28 0.32 -1.60
CA HIS A 111 -4.33 -0.24 -0.65
C HIS A 111 -2.91 0.24 -0.94
N SER A 112 -2.10 0.34 0.09
CA SER A 112 -0.65 0.52 -0.02
C SER A 112 0.04 -0.07 1.20
N MET A 113 1.12 -0.82 0.98
CA MET A 113 1.95 -1.38 2.05
C MET A 113 3.40 -1.00 1.82
N GLU A 114 4.02 -0.32 2.81
CA GLU A 114 5.45 0.00 2.83
C GLU A 114 5.91 0.89 1.65
N VAL A 115 5.13 1.91 1.29
CA VAL A 115 5.41 2.77 0.11
C VAL A 115 5.50 4.25 0.44
N LEU A 116 4.56 4.77 1.24
CA LEU A 116 4.36 6.22 1.34
C LEU A 116 5.55 6.97 1.92
N TYR A 117 6.31 6.38 2.79
CA TYR A 117 7.50 7.00 3.39
C TYR A 117 8.71 7.11 2.44
N TYR A 118 8.64 6.50 1.23
CA TYR A 118 9.63 6.77 0.17
C TYR A 118 9.32 8.04 -0.63
N LEU A 119 8.18 8.69 -0.37
CA LEU A 119 7.82 9.94 -1.00
C LEU A 119 8.27 11.13 -0.15
N ASN A 120 8.78 12.17 -0.80
CA ASN A 120 9.10 13.43 -0.12
C ASN A 120 7.83 14.16 0.37
N ASP A 121 6.69 13.90 -0.26
CA ASP A 121 5.38 14.47 0.07
C ASP A 121 4.29 13.40 -0.04
N PRO A 122 4.14 12.55 0.99
CA PRO A 122 3.08 11.55 1.04
C PRO A 122 1.68 12.16 1.14
N PHE A 123 1.55 13.35 1.74
CA PHE A 123 0.27 14.05 1.85
C PHE A 123 -0.36 14.33 0.48
N SER A 124 0.42 14.83 -0.48
CA SER A 124 -0.06 15.08 -1.84
C SER A 124 -0.61 13.82 -2.51
N LEU A 125 -0.02 12.65 -2.26
CA LEU A 125 -0.54 11.39 -2.78
C LEU A 125 -1.84 10.98 -2.08
N ILE A 126 -1.89 11.04 -0.74
CA ILE A 126 -3.10 10.71 0.05
C ILE A 126 -4.27 11.58 -0.40
N LYS A 127 -4.05 12.89 -0.52
CA LYS A 127 -5.06 13.85 -1.00
C LYS A 127 -5.54 13.53 -2.42
N LYS A 128 -4.61 13.24 -3.33
CA LYS A 128 -4.92 12.85 -4.70
C LYS A 128 -5.74 11.56 -4.78
N VAL A 129 -5.43 10.58 -3.93
CA VAL A 129 -6.20 9.33 -3.81
C VAL A 129 -7.62 9.63 -3.36
N GLU A 130 -7.79 10.45 -2.31
CA GLU A 130 -9.10 10.87 -1.84
C GLU A 130 -9.89 11.59 -2.95
N GLU A 131 -9.35 12.64 -3.54
CA GLU A 131 -10.05 13.49 -4.51
C GLU A 131 -10.41 12.76 -5.81
N SER A 132 -9.45 11.98 -6.34
CA SER A 132 -9.51 11.55 -7.75
C SER A 132 -9.57 10.05 -7.95
N TRP A 133 -9.05 9.22 -7.03
CA TRP A 133 -8.95 7.77 -7.24
C TRP A 133 -10.02 6.97 -6.51
N LEU A 134 -10.53 7.48 -5.38
CA LEU A 134 -11.61 6.82 -4.63
C LEU A 134 -12.97 7.15 -5.22
N LYS A 135 -13.84 6.14 -5.28
CA LYS A 135 -15.29 6.34 -5.45
C LYS A 135 -15.88 6.94 -4.19
N GLN A 136 -17.10 7.42 -4.28
CA GLN A 136 -17.93 7.77 -3.14
C GLN A 136 -18.02 6.57 -2.18
N ASN A 137 -17.80 6.78 -0.89
CA ASN A 137 -17.67 5.73 0.14
C ASN A 137 -16.53 4.73 -0.12
N GLY A 138 -15.61 5.02 -1.03
CA GLY A 138 -14.40 4.25 -1.23
C GLY A 138 -13.43 4.39 -0.06
N ARG A 139 -12.61 3.37 0.19
CA ARG A 139 -11.68 3.30 1.32
C ARG A 139 -10.24 3.35 0.84
N LEU A 140 -9.43 4.15 1.52
CA LEU A 140 -7.96 4.06 1.52
C LEU A 140 -7.53 3.28 2.76
N ILE A 141 -6.61 2.33 2.60
CA ILE A 141 -5.94 1.62 3.69
C ILE A 141 -4.45 1.54 3.42
N VAL A 142 -3.65 1.93 4.39
CA VAL A 142 -2.19 2.03 4.28
C VAL A 142 -1.54 1.32 5.45
N GLY A 143 -0.50 0.52 5.17
CA GLY A 143 0.37 -0.09 6.17
C GLY A 143 1.76 0.53 6.11
N ILE A 144 2.32 0.87 7.28
CA ILE A 144 3.60 1.55 7.45
C ILE A 144 4.36 0.89 8.60
N ASP A 145 5.56 0.41 8.33
CA ASP A 145 6.46 -0.14 9.35
C ASP A 145 7.52 0.89 9.77
N LEU A 146 7.85 1.85 8.89
CA LEU A 146 8.77 2.95 9.20
C LEU A 146 8.00 4.13 9.80
N TYR A 147 7.96 4.22 11.12
CA TYR A 147 7.38 5.33 11.88
C TYR A 147 8.15 5.55 13.18
N TYR A 148 8.10 6.76 13.72
CA TYR A 148 8.97 7.20 14.82
C TYR A 148 8.87 6.33 16.10
N GLU A 149 7.67 5.83 16.41
CA GLU A 149 7.42 4.99 17.59
C GLU A 149 7.93 3.55 17.40
N ASN A 150 8.21 3.12 16.14
CA ASN A 150 8.88 1.85 15.84
C ASN A 150 10.40 2.03 15.79
N LYS A 151 11.07 1.84 16.92
CA LYS A 151 12.52 2.05 17.04
C LYS A 151 13.36 1.12 16.17
N ASP A 152 12.86 -0.07 15.84
CA ASP A 152 13.57 -1.03 14.99
C ASP A 152 13.71 -0.54 13.55
N SER A 153 12.83 0.37 13.11
CA SER A 153 12.86 0.96 11.78
C SER A 153 13.84 2.14 11.62
N HIS A 154 14.36 2.70 12.72
CA HIS A 154 15.17 3.94 12.69
C HIS A 154 16.48 3.82 11.89
N SER A 155 17.00 2.61 11.70
CA SER A 155 18.22 2.36 10.92
C SER A 155 17.95 1.93 9.46
N TRP A 156 16.68 1.93 9.02
CA TRP A 156 16.33 1.37 7.71
C TRP A 156 16.79 2.24 6.54
N GLU A 157 16.73 3.55 6.65
CA GLU A 157 17.22 4.47 5.63
C GLU A 157 18.69 4.19 5.28
N GLU A 158 19.53 3.97 6.30
CA GLU A 158 20.94 3.63 6.12
C GLU A 158 21.12 2.21 5.54
N LYS A 159 20.37 1.21 6.08
CA LYS A 159 20.47 -0.19 5.65
C LYS A 159 19.99 -0.43 4.21
N VAL A 160 18.97 0.28 3.80
CA VAL A 160 18.37 0.16 2.45
C VAL A 160 19.01 1.13 1.46
N GLU A 161 19.82 2.07 1.96
CA GLU A 161 20.53 3.11 1.17
C GLU A 161 19.60 3.97 0.30
N THR A 162 18.35 4.18 0.76
CA THR A 162 17.37 5.00 0.07
C THR A 162 16.71 5.98 1.04
N PRO A 163 16.43 7.24 0.62
CA PRO A 163 15.78 8.22 1.48
C PRO A 163 14.41 7.73 1.97
N MET A 164 14.16 7.92 3.25
CA MET A 164 12.90 7.54 3.90
C MET A 164 12.41 8.67 4.80
N LEU A 165 11.14 9.01 4.73
CA LEU A 165 10.52 10.04 5.55
C LEU A 165 10.04 9.42 6.88
N MET A 166 10.79 9.70 7.96
CA MET A 166 10.42 9.29 9.31
C MET A 166 9.40 10.26 9.90
N LEU A 167 8.18 9.81 10.12
CA LEU A 167 7.10 10.57 10.75
C LEU A 167 6.59 9.85 12.00
N LYS A 168 5.98 10.61 12.90
CA LYS A 168 5.23 10.08 14.03
C LYS A 168 3.89 9.53 13.58
N GLU A 169 3.33 8.60 14.35
CA GLU A 169 1.97 8.11 14.14
C GLU A 169 0.93 9.23 14.03
N SER A 170 1.02 10.23 14.91
CA SER A 170 0.12 11.38 14.89
C SER A 170 0.20 12.18 13.58
N GLU A 171 1.40 12.35 13.00
CA GLU A 171 1.59 13.08 11.74
C GLU A 171 0.97 12.31 10.56
N TRP A 172 1.08 10.98 10.55
CA TRP A 172 0.40 10.14 9.57
C TRP A 172 -1.13 10.23 9.67
N ILE A 173 -1.69 10.20 10.90
CA ILE A 173 -3.13 10.36 11.16
C ILE A 173 -3.62 11.73 10.70
N ASP A 174 -2.87 12.79 11.02
CA ASP A 174 -3.21 14.16 10.62
C ASP A 174 -3.30 14.34 9.09
N MET A 175 -2.44 13.66 8.32
CA MET A 175 -2.52 13.69 6.86
C MET A 175 -3.84 13.11 6.32
N PHE A 176 -4.38 12.06 6.93
CA PHE A 176 -5.66 11.49 6.55
C PHE A 176 -6.82 12.47 6.81
N HIS A 177 -6.80 13.13 7.97
CA HIS A 177 -7.78 14.17 8.31
C HIS A 177 -7.70 15.36 7.34
N GLN A 178 -6.49 15.87 7.11
CA GLN A 178 -6.26 17.02 6.22
C GLN A 178 -6.59 16.71 4.76
N ALA A 179 -6.47 15.46 4.33
CA ALA A 179 -6.86 15.03 2.99
C ALA A 179 -8.38 14.98 2.79
N GLY A 180 -9.19 15.08 3.87
CA GLY A 180 -10.65 15.06 3.81
C GLY A 180 -11.25 13.66 3.94
N LEU A 181 -10.45 12.67 4.34
CA LEU A 181 -10.97 11.34 4.66
C LEU A 181 -11.77 11.38 5.97
N VAL A 182 -12.80 10.57 6.05
CA VAL A 182 -13.67 10.39 7.23
C VAL A 182 -13.64 8.96 7.73
N GLN A 183 -14.23 8.70 8.90
CA GLN A 183 -14.20 7.39 9.54
C GLN A 183 -12.76 6.84 9.58
N ILE A 184 -11.85 7.70 10.04
CA ILE A 184 -10.44 7.36 10.15
C ILE A 184 -10.26 6.44 11.34
N GLU A 185 -9.60 5.31 11.10
CA GLU A 185 -9.22 4.33 12.11
C GLU A 185 -7.75 4.01 11.95
N ASN A 186 -7.09 3.65 13.04
CA ASN A 186 -5.72 3.19 13.04
C ASN A 186 -5.51 2.10 14.10
N TRP A 187 -4.57 1.19 13.81
CA TRP A 187 -4.14 0.14 14.74
C TRP A 187 -2.75 -0.40 14.39
N ARG A 188 -2.25 -1.30 15.21
CA ARG A 188 -0.99 -2.02 14.97
C ARG A 188 -1.30 -3.44 14.52
N ALA A 189 -1.21 -3.70 13.21
CA ALA A 189 -1.41 -5.05 12.68
C ALA A 189 -0.22 -5.95 13.02
N ASN A 190 -0.49 -7.22 13.30
CA ASN A 190 0.49 -8.25 13.63
C ASN A 190 1.47 -7.85 14.76
N GLN A 191 1.02 -7.04 15.72
CA GLN A 191 1.84 -6.62 16.86
C GLN A 191 2.17 -7.79 17.78
N SER A 192 3.39 -7.84 18.30
CA SER A 192 3.85 -8.85 19.27
C SER A 192 4.73 -8.22 20.34
N LYS A 193 5.21 -9.01 21.29
CA LYS A 193 6.20 -8.55 22.28
C LYS A 193 7.54 -8.11 21.69
N GLN A 194 7.87 -8.60 20.49
CA GLN A 194 9.15 -8.40 19.81
C GLN A 194 9.03 -7.53 18.56
N TRP A 195 7.81 -7.17 18.17
CA TRP A 195 7.53 -6.38 16.98
C TRP A 195 6.49 -5.30 17.28
N ALA A 196 6.80 -4.05 16.96
CA ALA A 196 5.92 -2.90 17.21
C ALA A 196 4.59 -2.98 16.44
N GLY A 197 4.51 -3.81 15.42
CA GLY A 197 3.38 -3.94 14.52
C GLY A 197 3.42 -2.95 13.37
N THR A 198 2.79 -3.30 12.28
CA THR A 198 2.54 -2.39 11.16
C THR A 198 1.53 -1.33 11.59
N LEU A 199 1.90 -0.06 11.53
CA LEU A 199 0.93 1.03 11.69
C LEU A 199 -0.02 1.02 10.49
N VAL A 200 -1.26 0.62 10.75
CA VAL A 200 -2.32 0.67 9.76
C VAL A 200 -3.13 1.94 9.94
N LEU A 201 -3.38 2.64 8.84
CA LEU A 201 -4.28 3.79 8.78
C LEU A 201 -5.31 3.55 7.70
N THR A 202 -6.55 3.86 7.98
CA THR A 202 -7.63 3.75 7.01
C THR A 202 -8.60 4.89 7.14
N GLY A 203 -9.25 5.26 6.04
CA GLY A 203 -10.28 6.27 6.00
C GLY A 203 -11.13 6.14 4.73
N LYS A 204 -12.31 6.73 4.75
CA LYS A 204 -13.25 6.72 3.61
C LYS A 204 -13.37 8.10 2.98
N LYS A 205 -13.64 8.09 1.69
CA LYS A 205 -14.14 9.27 0.98
C LYS A 205 -15.61 9.48 1.29
N THR A 206 -16.01 10.73 1.59
CA THR A 206 -17.43 11.15 1.71
C THR A 206 -18.12 11.24 0.37
#